data_0557a042638a5d7c557e85efc2fc6988
#
_entry.id   0557a042638a5d7c557e85efc2fc6988
#
_cell.length_a   1.000
_cell.length_b   1.000
_cell.length_c   1.000
_cell.angle_alpha   90.00
_cell.angle_beta   90.00
_cell.angle_gamma   90.00
#
_symmetry.space_group_name_H-M   'P 1'
#
loop_
_entity.id
_entity.type
_entity.pdbx_description
1 polymer ?
#
loop_
_entity_poly.entity_id
_entity_poly.type
_entity_poly.pdbx_seq_one_letter_code
_entity_poly.pdbx_strand_id
1 'polypeptide(L)'
;RRQGNAWNHKRVHRIYFLLKLNFRRKGKQHLPGRNPAPLATPEAMNQSWSIDFMHDALVCGRRFRTFNVVDGYNREALAIEIDLNIPAQRVVRVLGRIVANRGYPLKMRMDNGPELVLLTLAQWAEEHGVMLEFLRPGKPTQNAFIE
;
A
#
# COMPACT_ATOMS: atom_id res chain seq x y z
N ARG A 1 -8.86 32.02 -26.61
CA ARG A 1 -9.92 32.76 -27.31
C ARG A 1 -10.65 33.81 -26.43
N ARG A 2 -10.25 33.99 -25.19
CA ARG A 2 -10.90 34.95 -24.26
C ARG A 2 -10.77 36.44 -24.66
N GLN A 3 -9.85 36.77 -25.60
CA GLN A 3 -9.59 38.14 -26.07
C GLN A 3 -9.90 38.32 -27.59
N GLY A 4 -10.74 37.47 -28.19
CA GLY A 4 -11.20 37.64 -29.57
C GLY A 4 -10.16 37.38 -30.66
N ASN A 5 -8.92 37.03 -30.34
CA ASN A 5 -7.87 36.80 -31.30
C ASN A 5 -8.02 35.46 -32.04
N ALA A 6 -8.25 35.47 -33.33
CA ALA A 6 -8.38 34.31 -34.21
C ALA A 6 -6.99 33.76 -34.62
N TRP A 7 -6.09 33.49 -33.67
CA TRP A 7 -4.78 32.97 -34.01
C TRP A 7 -4.84 31.49 -34.34
N ASN A 8 -4.17 31.11 -35.42
CA ASN A 8 -4.01 29.72 -35.81
C ASN A 8 -3.12 29.00 -34.77
N HIS A 9 -3.65 27.90 -34.21
CA HIS A 9 -2.95 27.10 -33.18
C HIS A 9 -1.56 26.63 -33.66
N LYS A 10 -1.37 26.32 -34.97
CA LYS A 10 -0.09 25.91 -35.54
C LYS A 10 0.95 27.04 -35.43
N ARG A 11 0.53 28.31 -35.65
CA ARG A 11 1.42 29.49 -35.52
C ARG A 11 1.79 29.71 -34.05
N VAL A 12 0.82 29.63 -33.14
CA VAL A 12 1.07 29.77 -31.71
C VAL A 12 2.02 28.69 -31.23
N HIS A 13 1.80 27.42 -31.60
CA HIS A 13 2.66 26.30 -31.23
C HIS A 13 4.11 26.49 -31.75
N ARG A 14 4.29 26.93 -33.00
CA ARG A 14 5.63 27.22 -33.55
C ARG A 14 6.37 28.30 -32.75
N ILE A 15 5.68 29.41 -32.42
CA ILE A 15 6.27 30.49 -31.63
C ILE A 15 6.60 30.01 -30.21
N TYR A 16 5.73 29.23 -29.62
CA TYR A 16 5.93 28.64 -28.29
C TYR A 16 7.21 27.79 -28.24
N PHE A 17 7.46 26.98 -29.26
CA PHE A 17 8.70 26.21 -29.40
C PHE A 17 9.93 27.09 -29.64
N LEU A 18 9.81 28.09 -30.49
CA LEU A 18 10.93 29.05 -30.78
C LEU A 18 11.35 29.79 -29.51
N LEU A 19 10.39 30.17 -28.67
CA LEU A 19 10.65 30.86 -27.42
C LEU A 19 11.06 29.89 -26.27
N LYS A 20 11.22 28.60 -26.55
CA LYS A 20 11.60 27.55 -25.57
C LYS A 20 10.71 27.52 -24.30
N LEU A 21 9.43 27.85 -24.47
CA LEU A 21 8.45 27.87 -23.37
C LEU A 21 7.93 26.48 -23.01
N ASN A 22 8.40 25.42 -23.67
CA ASN A 22 7.99 24.06 -23.34
C ASN A 22 8.57 23.67 -22.00
N PHE A 23 7.73 23.07 -21.16
CA PHE A 23 8.25 22.33 -20.00
C PHE A 23 9.26 21.29 -20.50
N ARG A 24 10.48 21.33 -19.98
CA ARG A 24 11.43 20.21 -20.18
C ARG A 24 10.78 18.97 -19.61
N ARG A 25 10.28 18.09 -20.48
CA ARG A 25 9.90 16.75 -20.03
C ARG A 25 11.19 16.11 -19.50
N LYS A 26 11.25 15.87 -18.19
CA LYS A 26 12.28 14.99 -17.63
C LYS A 26 12.14 13.67 -18.40
N GLY A 27 13.13 13.31 -19.21
CA GLY A 27 13.16 12.01 -19.87
C GLY A 27 12.94 10.94 -18.80
N LYS A 28 12.20 9.88 -19.13
CA LYS A 28 12.11 8.72 -18.23
C LYS A 28 13.55 8.30 -17.93
N GLN A 29 13.98 8.48 -16.68
CA GLN A 29 15.26 7.92 -16.26
C GLN A 29 15.15 6.40 -16.48
N HIS A 30 16.00 5.86 -17.34
CA HIS A 30 16.18 4.41 -17.43
C HIS A 30 16.74 3.97 -16.08
N LEU A 31 15.85 3.51 -15.22
CA LEU A 31 16.26 2.85 -13.99
C LEU A 31 17.00 1.57 -14.41
N PRO A 32 18.17 1.27 -13.82
CA PRO A 32 18.86 0.01 -14.10
C PRO A 32 17.90 -1.14 -13.86
N GLY A 33 17.97 -2.15 -14.75
CA GLY A 33 17.11 -3.33 -14.69
C GLY A 33 17.14 -3.91 -13.27
N ARG A 34 16.02 -3.85 -12.59
CA ARG A 34 15.88 -4.45 -11.27
C ARG A 34 15.69 -5.94 -11.47
N ASN A 35 16.63 -6.75 -10.99
CA ASN A 35 16.34 -8.16 -10.73
C ASN A 35 15.41 -8.23 -9.52
N PRO A 36 14.11 -8.48 -9.71
CA PRO A 36 13.21 -8.67 -8.59
C PRO A 36 13.60 -9.98 -7.90
N ALA A 37 14.13 -9.91 -6.69
CA ALA A 37 14.18 -11.11 -5.86
C ALA A 37 12.73 -11.55 -5.60
N PRO A 38 12.33 -12.76 -6.01
CA PRO A 38 11.00 -13.27 -5.73
C PRO A 38 10.79 -13.26 -4.21
N LEU A 39 9.59 -12.89 -3.77
CA LEU A 39 9.19 -13.05 -2.38
C LEU A 39 9.19 -14.54 -2.05
N ALA A 40 9.84 -14.91 -0.95
CA ALA A 40 9.77 -16.27 -0.46
C ALA A 40 8.29 -16.62 -0.21
N THR A 41 7.80 -17.61 -0.95
CA THR A 41 6.44 -18.14 -0.78
C THR A 41 6.39 -18.91 0.55
N PRO A 42 5.42 -18.65 1.43
CA PRO A 42 5.26 -19.47 2.63
C PRO A 42 4.97 -20.92 2.27
N GLU A 43 5.53 -21.86 3.01
CA GLU A 43 5.36 -23.31 2.79
C GLU A 43 4.30 -23.93 3.70
N ALA A 44 3.88 -23.22 4.75
CA ALA A 44 2.87 -23.65 5.70
C ALA A 44 2.03 -22.47 6.23
N MET A 45 0.88 -22.81 6.82
CA MET A 45 0.01 -21.85 7.52
C MET A 45 0.77 -21.16 8.66
N ASN A 46 0.41 -19.93 8.96
CA ASN A 46 1.00 -19.08 9.99
C ASN A 46 2.51 -18.74 9.81
N GLN A 47 3.12 -19.09 8.70
CA GLN A 47 4.48 -18.62 8.42
C GLN A 47 4.51 -17.12 8.08
N SER A 48 3.53 -16.64 7.34
CA SER A 48 3.48 -15.24 6.94
C SER A 48 2.05 -14.75 6.84
N TRP A 49 1.71 -13.70 7.59
CA TRP A 49 0.47 -12.97 7.40
C TRP A 49 0.74 -11.70 6.61
N SER A 50 -0.14 -11.38 5.69
CA SER A 50 -0.12 -10.13 4.95
C SER A 50 -1.19 -9.21 5.50
N ILE A 51 -0.82 -7.96 5.74
CA ILE A 51 -1.68 -6.93 6.31
C ILE A 51 -1.84 -5.80 5.31
N ASP A 52 -3.06 -5.35 5.11
CA ASP A 52 -3.37 -4.22 4.25
C ASP A 52 -4.42 -3.29 4.86
N PHE A 53 -4.26 -1.97 4.59
CA PHE A 53 -5.20 -0.92 4.97
C PHE A 53 -5.76 -0.26 3.72
N MET A 54 -7.05 -0.45 3.49
CA MET A 54 -7.75 0.19 2.39
C MET A 54 -8.59 1.37 2.88
N HIS A 55 -8.88 2.28 1.97
CA HIS A 55 -9.75 3.44 2.21
C HIS A 55 -10.77 3.52 1.11
N ASP A 56 -12.03 3.69 1.48
CA ASP A 56 -13.10 3.88 0.52
C ASP A 56 -14.16 4.84 1.11
N ALA A 57 -15.18 5.16 0.32
CA ALA A 57 -16.26 6.04 0.70
C ALA A 57 -17.62 5.45 0.37
N LEU A 58 -18.54 5.57 1.31
CA LEU A 58 -19.95 5.25 1.09
C LEU A 58 -20.59 6.21 0.09
N VAL A 59 -21.69 5.81 -0.53
CA VAL A 59 -22.46 6.65 -1.46
C VAL A 59 -22.84 8.00 -0.86
N CYS A 60 -23.04 8.08 0.45
CA CYS A 60 -23.29 9.33 1.18
C CYS A 60 -22.03 10.19 1.42
N GLY A 61 -20.86 9.80 0.88
CA GLY A 61 -19.60 10.53 1.00
C GLY A 61 -18.82 10.27 2.31
N ARG A 62 -19.32 9.47 3.26
CA ARG A 62 -18.60 9.13 4.48
C ARG A 62 -17.45 8.16 4.14
N ARG A 63 -16.24 8.55 4.48
CA ARG A 63 -15.05 7.69 4.32
C ARG A 63 -15.03 6.62 5.40
N PHE A 64 -14.60 5.43 5.01
CA PHE A 64 -14.31 4.32 5.92
C PHE A 64 -12.96 3.70 5.61
N ARG A 65 -12.48 2.91 6.53
CA ARG A 65 -11.23 2.15 6.38
C ARG A 65 -11.50 0.68 6.58
N THR A 66 -10.73 -0.15 5.89
CA THR A 66 -10.68 -1.57 6.17
C THR A 66 -9.27 -1.96 6.61
N PHE A 67 -9.22 -2.92 7.50
CA PHE A 67 -8.00 -3.58 7.94
C PHE A 67 -8.15 -5.07 7.63
N ASN A 68 -7.34 -5.53 6.69
CA ASN A 68 -7.40 -6.88 6.17
C ASN A 68 -6.17 -7.66 6.62
N VAL A 69 -6.38 -8.89 7.07
CA VAL A 69 -5.31 -9.83 7.42
C VAL A 69 -5.53 -11.12 6.67
N VAL A 70 -4.54 -11.55 5.92
CA VAL A 70 -4.59 -12.74 5.06
C VAL A 70 -3.40 -13.65 5.36
N ASP A 71 -3.63 -14.95 5.47
CA ASP A 71 -2.54 -15.93 5.51
C ASP A 71 -1.89 -16.06 4.13
N GLY A 72 -0.57 -15.88 4.09
CA GLY A 72 0.20 -15.89 2.84
C GLY A 72 0.29 -17.25 2.17
N TYR A 73 0.08 -18.35 2.89
CA TYR A 73 0.15 -19.71 2.37
C TYR A 73 -1.11 -20.11 1.59
N ASN A 74 -2.25 -20.08 2.25
CA ASN A 74 -3.52 -20.55 1.68
C ASN A 74 -4.45 -19.40 1.22
N ARG A 75 -4.01 -18.16 1.39
CA ARG A 75 -4.77 -16.92 1.07
C ARG A 75 -6.10 -16.81 1.81
N GLU A 76 -6.20 -17.42 2.95
CA GLU A 76 -7.37 -17.34 3.81
C GLU A 76 -7.46 -15.96 4.45
N ALA A 77 -8.62 -15.31 4.34
CA ALA A 77 -8.90 -14.07 5.04
C ALA A 77 -9.08 -14.36 6.53
N LEU A 78 -8.09 -14.00 7.35
CA LEU A 78 -8.08 -14.22 8.79
C LEU A 78 -8.95 -13.19 9.52
N ALA A 79 -8.97 -11.96 9.02
CA ALA A 79 -9.85 -10.91 9.52
C ALA A 79 -10.07 -9.85 8.44
N ILE A 80 -11.27 -9.29 8.43
CA ILE A 80 -11.65 -8.08 7.69
C ILE A 80 -12.37 -7.19 8.69
N GLU A 81 -11.71 -6.14 9.15
CA GLU A 81 -12.27 -5.17 10.09
C GLU A 81 -12.61 -3.89 9.34
N ILE A 82 -13.84 -3.38 9.51
CA ILE A 82 -14.33 -2.20 8.81
C ILE A 82 -14.78 -1.17 9.84
N ASP A 83 -14.27 0.06 9.73
CA ASP A 83 -14.72 1.18 10.57
C ASP A 83 -14.42 2.53 9.90
N LEU A 84 -15.00 3.59 10.44
CA LEU A 84 -14.70 4.97 10.04
C LEU A 84 -13.27 5.36 10.40
N ASN A 85 -12.75 4.83 11.50
CA ASN A 85 -11.39 5.00 11.96
C ASN A 85 -10.89 3.71 12.62
N ILE A 86 -9.69 3.25 12.25
CA ILE A 86 -9.08 2.05 12.82
C ILE A 86 -7.83 2.49 13.59
N PRO A 87 -7.95 2.80 14.89
CA PRO A 87 -6.81 3.16 15.73
C PRO A 87 -5.92 1.93 15.99
N ALA A 88 -4.66 2.18 16.36
CA ALA A 88 -3.66 1.14 16.58
C ALA A 88 -4.09 0.07 17.61
N GLN A 89 -4.75 0.48 18.70
CA GLN A 89 -5.25 -0.47 19.70
C GLN A 89 -6.31 -1.43 19.14
N ARG A 90 -7.10 -0.98 18.16
CA ARG A 90 -8.07 -1.83 17.49
C ARG A 90 -7.39 -2.89 16.64
N VAL A 91 -6.33 -2.49 15.92
CA VAL A 91 -5.50 -3.41 15.14
C VAL A 91 -4.92 -4.51 16.02
N VAL A 92 -4.30 -4.15 17.15
CA VAL A 92 -3.75 -5.12 18.11
C VAL A 92 -4.84 -6.05 18.65
N ARG A 93 -6.03 -5.53 18.95
CA ARG A 93 -7.17 -6.35 19.40
C ARG A 93 -7.61 -7.36 18.33
N VAL A 94 -7.64 -6.96 17.07
CA VAL A 94 -7.98 -7.87 15.96
C VAL A 94 -6.92 -8.95 15.82
N LEU A 95 -5.64 -8.59 15.85
CA LEU A 95 -4.54 -9.56 15.82
C LEU A 95 -4.63 -10.54 17.01
N GLY A 96 -4.90 -10.04 18.22
CA GLY A 96 -5.08 -10.87 19.39
C GLY A 96 -6.21 -11.91 19.23
N ARG A 97 -7.34 -11.54 18.59
CA ARG A 97 -8.42 -12.48 18.27
C ARG A 97 -7.98 -13.58 17.31
N ILE A 98 -7.19 -13.23 16.29
CA ILE A 98 -6.68 -14.21 15.33
C ILE A 98 -5.72 -15.17 16.04
N VAL A 99 -4.79 -14.61 16.82
CA VAL A 99 -3.79 -15.38 17.58
C VAL A 99 -4.41 -16.35 18.55
N ALA A 100 -5.50 -15.96 19.22
CA ALA A 100 -6.21 -16.84 20.15
C ALA A 100 -6.71 -18.14 19.50
N ASN A 101 -7.00 -18.10 18.20
CA ASN A 101 -7.50 -19.25 17.45
C ASN A 101 -6.42 -20.02 16.69
N ARG A 102 -5.34 -19.33 16.26
CA ARG A 102 -4.36 -19.89 15.31
C ARG A 102 -2.91 -19.88 15.80
N GLY A 103 -2.63 -19.17 16.89
CA GLY A 103 -1.26 -18.88 17.32
C GLY A 103 -0.63 -17.73 16.55
N TYR A 104 0.62 -17.41 16.87
CA TYR A 104 1.37 -16.31 16.29
C TYR A 104 1.97 -16.68 14.93
N PRO A 105 2.00 -15.75 13.97
CA PRO A 105 2.74 -15.96 12.72
C PRO A 105 4.24 -15.82 12.99
N LEU A 106 5.08 -16.41 12.12
CA LEU A 106 6.51 -16.17 12.17
C LEU A 106 6.85 -14.75 11.69
N LYS A 107 6.12 -14.26 10.70
CA LYS A 107 6.30 -12.91 10.16
C LYS A 107 4.99 -12.27 9.70
N MET A 108 4.97 -10.95 9.74
CA MET A 108 3.89 -10.15 9.16
C MET A 108 4.46 -9.22 8.09
N ARG A 109 3.85 -9.25 6.91
CA ARG A 109 4.12 -8.36 5.78
C ARG A 109 3.13 -7.23 5.76
N MET A 110 3.61 -6.01 5.58
CA MET A 110 2.75 -4.83 5.52
C MET A 110 3.35 -3.75 4.63
N ASP A 111 2.48 -2.92 4.07
CA ASP A 111 2.89 -1.68 3.44
C ASP A 111 3.18 -0.61 4.51
N ASN A 112 3.79 0.50 4.08
CA ASN A 112 4.06 1.65 4.94
C ASN A 112 2.73 2.33 5.31
N GLY A 113 2.06 1.80 6.33
CA GLY A 113 0.83 2.35 6.89
C GLY A 113 1.07 3.62 7.74
N PRO A 114 0.01 4.17 8.37
CA PRO A 114 0.13 5.33 9.26
C PRO A 114 1.14 5.10 10.38
N GLU A 115 2.07 6.05 10.62
CA GLU A 115 3.19 5.93 11.56
C GLU A 115 2.79 5.46 12.97
N LEU A 116 1.67 5.97 13.51
CA LEU A 116 1.19 5.58 14.84
C LEU A 116 0.76 4.11 14.93
N VAL A 117 0.21 3.58 13.85
CA VAL A 117 -0.15 2.15 13.76
C VAL A 117 1.11 1.31 13.68
N LEU A 118 2.12 1.77 12.94
CA LEU A 118 3.40 1.08 12.78
C LEU A 118 4.13 0.93 14.11
N LEU A 119 4.19 1.98 14.94
CA LEU A 119 4.84 1.93 16.25
C LEU A 119 4.17 0.91 17.18
N THR A 120 2.86 0.93 17.27
CA THR A 120 2.10 -0.01 18.12
C THR A 120 2.22 -1.46 17.62
N LEU A 121 2.24 -1.64 16.30
CA LEU A 121 2.48 -2.96 15.71
C LEU A 121 3.91 -3.45 15.93
N ALA A 122 4.90 -2.56 15.86
CA ALA A 122 6.28 -2.91 16.11
C ALA A 122 6.47 -3.39 17.56
N GLN A 123 5.90 -2.67 18.53
CA GLN A 123 5.90 -3.08 19.94
C GLN A 123 5.24 -4.44 20.14
N TRP A 124 4.03 -4.61 19.59
CA TRP A 124 3.30 -5.87 19.67
C TRP A 124 4.08 -7.04 19.04
N ALA A 125 4.71 -6.81 17.90
CA ALA A 125 5.49 -7.82 17.20
C ALA A 125 6.76 -8.21 17.98
N GLU A 126 7.45 -7.25 18.55
CA GLU A 126 8.63 -7.45 19.40
C GLU A 126 8.27 -8.26 20.66
N GLU A 127 7.18 -7.91 21.35
CA GLU A 127 6.68 -8.62 22.54
C GLU A 127 6.35 -10.09 22.28
N HIS A 128 5.94 -10.41 21.03
CA HIS A 128 5.49 -11.76 20.68
C HIS A 128 6.44 -12.52 19.74
N GLY A 129 7.62 -11.96 19.47
CA GLY A 129 8.62 -12.59 18.62
C GLY A 129 8.22 -12.71 17.14
N VAL A 130 7.34 -11.82 16.66
CA VAL A 130 6.88 -11.79 15.28
C VAL A 130 7.75 -10.85 14.45
N MET A 131 8.31 -11.34 13.33
CA MET A 131 9.13 -10.50 12.45
C MET A 131 8.24 -9.59 11.58
N LEU A 132 8.50 -8.28 11.57
CA LEU A 132 7.85 -7.35 10.64
C LEU A 132 8.67 -7.22 9.34
N GLU A 133 8.03 -7.50 8.22
CA GLU A 133 8.58 -7.36 6.87
C GLU A 133 7.86 -6.21 6.15
N PHE A 134 8.54 -5.06 6.04
CA PHE A 134 7.99 -3.91 5.32
C PHE A 134 8.23 -4.04 3.81
N LEU A 135 7.16 -3.86 3.04
CA LEU A 135 7.22 -3.83 1.59
C LEU A 135 7.93 -2.55 1.12
N ARG A 136 8.84 -2.68 0.16
CA ARG A 136 9.57 -1.52 -0.36
C ARG A 136 8.66 -0.66 -1.23
N PRO A 137 8.63 0.67 -1.05
CA PRO A 137 7.86 1.57 -1.89
C PRO A 137 8.14 1.34 -3.38
N GLY A 138 7.09 1.29 -4.21
CA GLY A 138 7.20 1.15 -5.67
C GLY A 138 7.32 -0.28 -6.20
N LYS A 139 6.99 -1.30 -5.41
CA LYS A 139 6.85 -2.69 -5.85
C LYS A 139 5.45 -3.24 -5.53
N PRO A 140 4.40 -2.83 -6.26
CA PRO A 140 3.04 -3.32 -6.04
C PRO A 140 2.93 -4.84 -6.17
N THR A 141 3.76 -5.48 -6.99
CA THR A 141 3.81 -6.94 -7.15
C THR A 141 4.16 -7.70 -5.87
N GLN A 142 4.68 -7.03 -4.83
CA GLN A 142 4.93 -7.65 -3.53
C GLN A 142 3.67 -7.74 -2.66
N ASN A 143 2.63 -6.98 -3.00
CA ASN A 143 1.32 -7.03 -2.34
C ASN A 143 0.30 -7.90 -3.09
N ALA A 144 0.68 -8.50 -4.21
CA ALA A 144 -0.17 -9.34 -5.06
C ALA A 144 -0.77 -10.57 -4.35
N PHE A 145 -0.45 -10.79 -3.08
CA PHE A 145 -1.06 -11.86 -2.27
C PHE A 145 -2.31 -11.39 -1.51
N ILE A 146 -2.57 -10.07 -1.47
CA ILE A 146 -3.75 -9.46 -0.81
C ILE A 146 -4.74 -8.89 -1.83
N GLU A 147 -4.27 -8.41 -2.99
CA GLU A 147 -5.10 -8.00 -4.11
C GLU A 147 -5.65 -9.25 -4.84
#